data_fcd0d37069e8fb6809bfa3130ca80d8d
#
_entry.id   fcd0d37069e8fb6809bfa3130ca80d8d
#
_cell.length_a   1.000
_cell.length_b   1.000
_cell.length_c   1.000
_cell.angle_alpha   90.00
_cell.angle_beta   90.00
_cell.angle_gamma   90.00
#
_symmetry.space_group_name_H-M   'P 1'
#
loop_
_entity.id
_entity.type
_entity.pdbx_description
1 polymer ?
#
loop_
_entity_poly.entity_id
_entity_poly.type
_entity_poly.pdbx_seq_one_letter_code
_entity_poly.pdbx_strand_id
1 'polypeptide(L)'
;MISKAFSYRFHAPFFKPEERKGAPPAYRRSVEAGMIVERDVAVGLRDGAVIHVDVFRPADERPAAPLIGWGPYGKHGPTVYAVAYPNCGLDQGALSPYTAFEAPDPAYWVPRGYAIINPDTRGTWYSQGEATFLSPEEAEDYYDLIEWAGTQPWSNGKVG
;
A
#
# COMPACT_ATOMS: atom_id res chain seq x y z
N MET A 1 5.19 -3.09 -42.11
CA MET A 1 5.66 -2.07 -41.11
C MET A 1 5.95 -2.80 -39.82
N ILE A 2 7.22 -2.93 -39.47
CA ILE A 2 7.67 -3.66 -38.30
C ILE A 2 7.48 -2.75 -37.09
N SER A 3 6.66 -3.18 -36.15
CA SER A 3 6.50 -2.54 -34.82
C SER A 3 7.88 -2.44 -34.18
N LYS A 4 8.32 -1.21 -33.88
CA LYS A 4 9.50 -1.01 -33.03
C LYS A 4 9.16 -1.59 -31.66
N ALA A 5 9.79 -2.70 -31.30
CA ALA A 5 9.72 -3.23 -29.95
C ALA A 5 10.27 -2.14 -29.00
N PHE A 6 9.45 -1.71 -28.06
CA PHE A 6 9.92 -0.85 -26.97
C PHE A 6 10.89 -1.67 -26.12
N SER A 7 12.14 -1.29 -26.10
CA SER A 7 13.08 -1.84 -25.12
C SER A 7 13.02 -0.99 -23.86
N TYR A 8 12.49 -1.55 -22.79
CA TYR A 8 12.59 -0.93 -21.47
C TYR A 8 14.01 -1.12 -20.95
N ARG A 9 14.67 -0.03 -20.61
CA ARG A 9 15.90 -0.09 -19.82
C ARG A 9 15.47 0.04 -18.35
N PHE A 10 15.55 -1.06 -17.64
CA PHE A 10 15.48 -1.01 -16.19
C PHE A 10 16.78 -0.36 -15.68
N HIS A 11 16.66 0.72 -14.96
CA HIS A 11 17.75 1.24 -14.16
C HIS A 11 17.71 0.51 -12.83
N ALA A 12 18.86 0.04 -12.37
CA ALA A 12 18.97 -0.49 -11.01
C ALA A 12 18.40 0.54 -10.01
N PRO A 13 17.66 0.11 -8.99
CA PRO A 13 17.15 1.04 -7.99
C PRO A 13 18.31 1.82 -7.37
N PHE A 14 18.06 3.08 -7.01
CA PHE A 14 19.07 3.95 -6.38
C PHE A 14 19.66 3.34 -5.10
N PHE A 15 18.93 2.43 -4.46
CA PHE A 15 19.36 1.70 -3.27
C PHE A 15 19.21 0.22 -3.52
N LYS A 16 20.27 -0.53 -3.36
CA LYS A 16 20.18 -1.99 -3.32
C LYS A 16 19.48 -2.42 -2.03
N PRO A 17 18.74 -3.56 -2.03
CA PRO A 17 18.08 -4.07 -0.82
C PRO A 17 19.00 -4.17 0.39
N GLU A 18 20.25 -4.56 0.17
CA GLU A 18 21.30 -4.67 1.20
C GLU A 18 21.80 -3.31 1.74
N GLU A 19 21.53 -2.22 1.04
CA GLU A 19 21.88 -0.85 1.46
C GLU A 19 20.80 -0.21 2.35
N ARG A 20 19.65 -0.87 2.53
CA ARG A 20 18.62 -0.41 3.45
C ARG A 20 19.12 -0.51 4.87
N LYS A 21 19.38 0.65 5.47
CA LYS A 21 19.85 0.73 6.85
C LYS A 21 18.68 0.57 7.81
N GLY A 22 18.73 -0.47 8.63
CA GLY A 22 17.80 -0.70 9.72
C GLY A 22 17.05 -2.04 9.63
N ALA A 23 16.50 -2.46 10.75
CA ALA A 23 15.60 -3.61 10.80
C ALA A 23 14.27 -3.26 10.12
N PRO A 24 13.55 -4.23 9.53
CA PRO A 24 12.17 -4.02 9.11
C PRO A 24 11.35 -3.43 10.26
N PRO A 25 10.40 -2.56 9.98
CA PRO A 25 9.56 -1.98 11.02
C PRO A 25 8.79 -3.09 11.75
N ALA A 26 8.67 -2.95 13.05
CA ALA A 26 7.87 -3.87 13.84
C ALA A 26 6.39 -3.58 13.67
N TYR A 27 5.58 -4.62 13.58
CA TYR A 27 4.12 -4.51 13.62
C TYR A 27 3.66 -3.69 14.84
N ARG A 28 2.73 -2.78 14.61
CA ARG A 28 2.12 -1.95 15.66
C ARG A 28 0.61 -1.89 15.44
N ARG A 29 -0.13 -1.91 16.53
CA ARG A 29 -1.59 -1.73 16.52
C ARG A 29 -1.98 -0.66 17.52
N SER A 30 -2.83 0.26 17.08
CA SER A 30 -3.40 1.35 17.89
C SER A 30 -4.88 1.54 17.55
N VAL A 31 -5.56 2.35 18.37
CA VAL A 31 -6.88 2.88 18.06
C VAL A 31 -6.76 4.39 17.96
N GLU A 32 -7.03 4.94 16.80
CA GLU A 32 -6.85 6.35 16.47
C GLU A 32 -8.07 6.84 15.69
N ALA A 33 -8.62 7.99 16.08
CA ALA A 33 -9.77 8.61 15.40
C ALA A 33 -10.94 7.66 15.10
N GLY A 34 -11.22 6.71 16.00
CA GLY A 34 -12.29 5.72 15.84
C GLY A 34 -11.95 4.57 14.89
N MET A 35 -10.69 4.43 14.50
CA MET A 35 -10.17 3.37 13.64
C MET A 35 -9.20 2.48 14.41
N ILE A 36 -9.20 1.19 14.11
CA ILE A 36 -8.05 0.34 14.38
C ILE A 36 -7.03 0.62 13.29
N VAL A 37 -5.82 1.00 13.69
CA VAL A 37 -4.69 1.27 12.81
C VAL A 37 -3.64 0.20 13.07
N GLU A 38 -3.37 -0.60 12.06
CA GLU A 38 -2.34 -1.64 12.08
C GLU A 38 -1.25 -1.25 11.08
N ARG A 39 -0.04 -1.01 11.61
CA ARG A 39 1.11 -0.60 10.82
C ARG A 39 2.06 -1.75 10.60
N ASP A 40 2.65 -1.79 9.42
CA ASP A 40 3.72 -2.72 9.07
C ASP A 40 3.30 -4.20 9.22
N VAL A 41 2.06 -4.51 8.83
CA VAL A 41 1.57 -5.89 8.77
C VAL A 41 2.33 -6.61 7.66
N ALA A 42 2.97 -7.72 8.01
CA ALA A 42 3.70 -8.56 7.06
C ALA A 42 2.70 -9.44 6.28
N VAL A 43 2.75 -9.37 4.95
CA VAL A 43 1.95 -10.21 4.05
C VAL A 43 2.89 -11.05 3.20
N GLY A 44 2.79 -12.37 3.32
CA GLY A 44 3.55 -13.31 2.50
C GLY A 44 2.94 -13.45 1.11
N LEU A 45 3.78 -13.39 0.11
CA LEU A 45 3.44 -13.63 -1.29
C LEU A 45 3.70 -15.08 -1.67
N ARG A 46 3.15 -15.56 -2.78
CA ARG A 46 3.23 -16.96 -3.24
C ARG A 46 4.65 -17.50 -3.45
N ASP A 47 5.59 -16.62 -3.75
CA ASP A 47 7.01 -16.96 -3.95
C ASP A 47 7.85 -16.91 -2.66
N GLY A 48 7.21 -16.57 -1.53
CA GLY A 48 7.84 -16.45 -0.22
C GLY A 48 8.38 -15.05 0.11
N ALA A 49 8.33 -14.09 -0.81
CA ALA A 49 8.64 -12.71 -0.49
C ALA A 49 7.60 -12.14 0.49
N VAL A 50 8.00 -11.14 1.25
CA VAL A 50 7.13 -10.46 2.23
C VAL A 50 7.02 -8.99 1.86
N ILE A 51 5.78 -8.51 1.75
CA ILE A 51 5.48 -7.07 1.66
C ILE A 51 4.90 -6.55 2.97
N HIS A 52 5.04 -5.27 3.23
CA HIS A 52 4.52 -4.62 4.44
C HIS A 52 3.35 -3.70 4.09
N VAL A 53 2.22 -3.86 4.78
CA VAL A 53 1.03 -3.06 4.55
C VAL A 53 0.59 -2.35 5.82
N ASP A 54 -0.05 -1.19 5.66
CA ASP A 54 -0.81 -0.56 6.73
C ASP A 54 -2.31 -0.83 6.51
N VAL A 55 -3.02 -1.18 7.58
CA VAL A 55 -4.45 -1.46 7.57
C VAL A 55 -5.17 -0.50 8.50
N PHE A 56 -6.20 0.14 7.98
CA PHE A 56 -7.09 1.02 8.71
C PHE A 56 -8.51 0.44 8.62
N ARG A 57 -9.16 0.17 9.75
CA ARG A 57 -10.47 -0.46 9.76
C ARG A 57 -11.36 0.05 10.91
N PRO A 58 -12.69 -0.15 10.84
CA PRO A 58 -13.59 0.28 11.90
C PRO A 58 -13.19 -0.28 13.28
N ALA A 59 -13.22 0.56 14.31
CA ALA A 59 -12.88 0.16 15.68
C ALA A 59 -13.95 -0.72 16.34
N ASP A 60 -15.16 -0.74 15.81
CA ASP A 60 -16.25 -1.60 16.26
C ASP A 60 -16.15 -3.04 15.72
N GLU A 61 -15.07 -3.35 15.01
CA GLU A 61 -14.75 -4.68 14.47
C GLU A 61 -15.81 -5.28 13.53
N ARG A 62 -16.72 -4.47 12.99
CA ARG A 62 -17.65 -4.91 11.93
C ARG A 62 -16.86 -5.41 10.72
N PRO A 63 -17.35 -6.47 10.05
CA PRO A 63 -16.79 -6.86 8.76
C PRO A 63 -16.85 -5.70 7.75
N ALA A 64 -15.71 -5.31 7.23
CA ALA A 64 -15.57 -4.19 6.31
C ALA A 64 -15.13 -4.67 4.93
N ALA A 65 -15.48 -3.92 3.88
CA ALA A 65 -14.96 -4.16 2.54
C ALA A 65 -13.55 -3.55 2.42
N PRO A 66 -12.50 -4.36 2.16
CA PRO A 66 -11.18 -3.82 1.92
C PRO A 66 -11.12 -3.01 0.62
N LEU A 67 -10.47 -1.84 0.66
CA LEU A 67 -10.02 -1.07 -0.49
C LEU A 67 -8.50 -1.00 -0.46
N ILE A 68 -7.86 -1.37 -1.55
CA ILE A 68 -6.40 -1.42 -1.64
C ILE A 68 -5.89 -0.26 -2.48
N GLY A 69 -5.05 0.59 -1.88
CA GLY A 69 -4.34 1.65 -2.59
C GLY A 69 -3.03 1.12 -3.17
N TRP A 70 -3.10 0.39 -4.31
CA TRP A 70 -1.91 -0.17 -4.94
C TRP A 70 -1.15 0.87 -5.76
N GLY A 71 0.16 1.01 -5.51
CA GLY A 71 1.02 1.91 -6.27
C GLY A 71 2.47 1.89 -5.79
N PRO A 72 3.39 2.43 -6.59
CA PRO A 72 4.83 2.38 -6.28
C PRO A 72 5.27 3.40 -5.22
N TYR A 73 4.36 4.23 -4.76
CA TYR A 73 4.69 5.38 -3.90
C TYR A 73 4.79 5.03 -2.42
N GLY A 74 4.28 3.85 -2.03
CA GLY A 74 4.28 3.36 -0.67
C GLY A 74 3.22 4.00 0.23
N LYS A 75 3.22 3.58 1.49
CA LYS A 75 2.21 3.92 2.50
C LYS A 75 2.55 5.14 3.38
N HIS A 76 3.54 5.94 3.01
CA HIS A 76 4.21 6.90 3.90
C HIS A 76 3.68 8.34 3.86
N GLY A 77 2.39 8.51 3.70
CA GLY A 77 1.70 9.77 4.01
C GLY A 77 1.53 10.76 2.86
N PRO A 78 0.89 11.90 3.15
CA PRO A 78 0.41 12.84 2.13
C PRO A 78 1.49 13.76 1.56
N THR A 79 2.72 13.69 2.04
CA THR A 79 3.83 14.59 1.66
C THR A 79 4.11 14.61 0.16
N VAL A 80 3.82 13.53 -0.55
CA VAL A 80 4.01 13.47 -2.01
C VAL A 80 3.14 14.50 -2.73
N TYR A 81 1.90 14.73 -2.28
CA TYR A 81 1.03 15.75 -2.88
C TYR A 81 1.61 17.15 -2.75
N ALA A 82 2.13 17.48 -1.55
CA ALA A 82 2.70 18.80 -1.30
C ALA A 82 3.98 19.06 -2.11
N VAL A 83 4.80 18.04 -2.31
CA VAL A 83 6.11 18.17 -2.96
C VAL A 83 6.00 18.01 -4.48
N ALA A 84 5.33 16.95 -4.95
CA ALA A 84 5.28 16.62 -6.37
C ALA A 84 4.19 17.41 -7.13
N TYR A 85 3.10 17.79 -6.45
CA TYR A 85 1.95 18.43 -7.08
C TYR A 85 1.44 19.66 -6.30
N PRO A 86 2.29 20.66 -6.04
CA PRO A 86 1.93 21.81 -5.18
C PRO A 86 0.78 22.65 -5.75
N ASN A 87 0.51 22.54 -7.06
CA ASN A 87 -0.50 23.32 -7.78
C ASN A 87 -1.62 22.45 -8.37
N CYS A 88 -1.86 21.25 -7.86
CA CYS A 88 -2.91 20.36 -8.38
C CYS A 88 -4.34 20.81 -8.02
N GLY A 89 -4.51 21.92 -7.31
CA GLY A 89 -5.81 22.40 -6.85
C GLY A 89 -6.39 21.64 -5.66
N LEU A 90 -5.64 20.70 -5.10
CA LEU A 90 -6.03 19.98 -3.89
C LEU A 90 -5.76 20.84 -2.66
N ASP A 91 -6.78 21.05 -1.84
CA ASP A 91 -6.59 21.62 -0.50
C ASP A 91 -5.85 20.61 0.37
N GLN A 92 -4.59 20.89 0.68
CA GLN A 92 -3.76 20.03 1.52
C GLN A 92 -4.35 19.84 2.92
N GLY A 93 -5.12 20.81 3.41
CA GLY A 93 -5.83 20.73 4.69
C GLY A 93 -7.00 19.74 4.68
N ALA A 94 -7.47 19.33 3.51
CA ALA A 94 -8.54 18.35 3.37
C ALA A 94 -8.05 16.90 3.48
N LEU A 95 -6.72 16.68 3.42
CA LEU A 95 -6.12 15.34 3.55
C LEU A 95 -5.90 15.00 5.03
N SER A 96 -6.24 13.77 5.40
CA SER A 96 -5.90 13.28 6.73
C SER A 96 -4.41 12.90 6.83
N PRO A 97 -3.85 12.80 8.05
CA PRO A 97 -2.48 12.34 8.25
C PRO A 97 -2.28 10.85 7.88
N TYR A 98 -3.36 10.12 7.61
CA TYR A 98 -3.34 8.71 7.24
C TYR A 98 -3.31 8.50 5.72
N THR A 99 -3.52 9.55 4.94
CA THR A 99 -3.56 9.47 3.47
C THR A 99 -2.22 9.02 2.90
N ALA A 100 -2.24 8.03 2.00
CA ALA A 100 -1.12 7.73 1.11
C ALA A 100 -1.39 8.31 -0.28
N PHE A 101 -0.33 8.45 -1.09
CA PHE A 101 -0.46 8.99 -2.45
C PHE A 101 -1.26 8.02 -3.34
N GLU A 102 -2.22 8.56 -4.09
CA GLU A 102 -3.12 7.79 -4.97
C GLU A 102 -3.90 6.67 -4.27
N ALA A 103 -4.19 6.84 -2.97
CA ALA A 103 -4.93 5.87 -2.19
C ALA A 103 -6.18 6.49 -1.53
N PRO A 104 -7.19 5.69 -1.20
CA PRO A 104 -8.35 6.16 -0.44
C PRO A 104 -7.93 6.71 0.93
N ASP A 105 -8.42 7.91 1.30
CA ASP A 105 -8.16 8.49 2.63
C ASP A 105 -8.87 7.68 3.73
N PRO A 106 -8.15 7.08 4.67
CA PRO A 106 -8.74 6.29 5.75
C PRO A 106 -9.75 7.04 6.60
N ALA A 107 -9.47 8.32 6.92
CA ALA A 107 -10.38 9.13 7.74
C ALA A 107 -11.74 9.39 7.05
N TYR A 108 -11.77 9.34 5.72
CA TYR A 108 -13.01 9.47 4.95
C TYR A 108 -13.73 8.13 4.80
N TRP A 109 -13.03 7.05 4.45
CA TRP A 109 -13.65 5.80 4.03
C TRP A 109 -13.97 4.84 5.17
N VAL A 110 -13.14 4.80 6.24
CA VAL A 110 -13.35 3.88 7.36
C VAL A 110 -14.68 4.13 8.08
N PRO A 111 -15.08 5.38 8.39
CA PRO A 111 -16.40 5.63 8.99
C PRO A 111 -17.59 5.20 8.11
N ARG A 112 -17.33 4.98 6.80
CA ARG A 112 -18.33 4.52 5.82
C ARG A 112 -18.38 3.00 5.66
N GLY A 113 -17.65 2.26 6.51
CA GLY A 113 -17.70 0.80 6.57
C GLY A 113 -16.68 0.09 5.69
N TYR A 114 -15.65 0.80 5.24
CA TYR A 114 -14.55 0.23 4.48
C TYR A 114 -13.32 0.00 5.38
N ALA A 115 -12.49 -0.93 4.97
CA ALA A 115 -11.12 -1.02 5.48
C ALA A 115 -10.16 -0.55 4.38
N ILE A 116 -9.14 0.22 4.73
CA ILE A 116 -8.15 0.72 3.77
C ILE A 116 -6.84 -0.03 3.99
N ILE A 117 -6.25 -0.49 2.90
CA ILE A 117 -4.97 -1.18 2.89
C ILE A 117 -4.02 -0.41 1.99
N ASN A 118 -2.94 0.10 2.56
CA ASN A 118 -1.87 0.79 1.85
C ASN A 118 -0.61 -0.07 1.90
N PRO A 119 -0.16 -0.67 0.81
CA PRO A 119 1.06 -1.47 0.76
C PRO A 119 2.30 -0.62 0.44
N ASP A 120 3.43 -1.06 0.98
CA ASP A 120 4.71 -0.91 0.32
C ASP A 120 4.83 -2.09 -0.64
N THR A 121 4.78 -1.86 -1.93
CA THR A 121 4.85 -2.92 -2.94
C THR A 121 6.22 -3.59 -2.97
N ARG A 122 6.33 -4.76 -3.63
CA ARG A 122 7.59 -5.50 -3.78
C ARG A 122 8.76 -4.58 -4.09
N GLY A 123 9.87 -4.77 -3.39
CA GLY A 123 11.11 -4.03 -3.62
C GLY A 123 11.08 -2.54 -3.21
N THR A 124 9.97 -2.03 -2.64
CA THR A 124 9.89 -0.68 -2.13
C THR A 124 10.01 -0.64 -0.61
N TRP A 125 10.61 0.42 -0.08
CA TRP A 125 10.83 0.62 1.37
C TRP A 125 11.43 -0.63 2.04
N TYR A 126 10.70 -1.32 2.93
CA TYR A 126 11.16 -2.53 3.61
C TYR A 126 10.58 -3.83 3.02
N SER A 127 9.71 -3.74 2.02
CA SER A 127 9.19 -4.91 1.31
C SER A 127 10.28 -5.62 0.53
N GLN A 128 10.26 -6.94 0.57
CA GLN A 128 11.29 -7.78 -0.03
C GLN A 128 11.18 -7.85 -1.56
N GLY A 129 12.22 -8.40 -2.18
CA GLY A 129 12.30 -8.59 -3.63
C GLY A 129 12.80 -7.37 -4.38
N GLU A 130 12.73 -7.42 -5.70
CA GLU A 130 13.09 -6.34 -6.60
C GLU A 130 11.84 -5.64 -7.10
N ALA A 131 11.88 -4.30 -7.18
CA ALA A 131 10.75 -3.53 -7.69
C ALA A 131 10.59 -3.76 -9.20
N THR A 132 9.44 -4.28 -9.59
CA THR A 132 9.06 -4.47 -10.98
C THR A 132 7.71 -3.79 -11.21
N PHE A 133 7.67 -2.81 -12.10
CA PHE A 133 6.44 -2.06 -12.39
C PHE A 133 5.83 -2.53 -13.70
N LEU A 134 4.50 -2.62 -13.74
CA LEU A 134 3.72 -3.04 -14.91
C LEU A 134 4.17 -4.43 -15.43
N SER A 135 4.55 -5.31 -14.53
CA SER A 135 5.03 -6.66 -14.82
C SER A 135 3.97 -7.71 -14.48
N PRO A 136 4.08 -8.93 -15.02
CA PRO A 136 3.25 -10.05 -14.58
C PRO A 136 3.41 -10.35 -13.09
N GLU A 137 4.62 -10.22 -12.54
CA GLU A 137 4.92 -10.45 -11.12
C GLU A 137 4.19 -9.46 -10.23
N GLU A 138 4.12 -8.18 -10.62
CA GLU A 138 3.34 -7.18 -9.90
C GLU A 138 1.84 -7.53 -9.87
N ALA A 139 1.30 -8.05 -10.98
CA ALA A 139 -0.09 -8.51 -11.02
C ALA A 139 -0.34 -9.72 -10.12
N GLU A 140 0.64 -10.64 -10.01
CA GLU A 140 0.58 -11.77 -9.09
C GLU A 140 0.64 -11.33 -7.63
N ASP A 141 1.49 -10.37 -7.30
CA ASP A 141 1.59 -9.78 -5.96
C ASP A 141 0.30 -9.08 -5.55
N TYR A 142 -0.28 -8.33 -6.48
CA TYR A 142 -1.56 -7.67 -6.22
C TYR A 142 -2.69 -8.68 -6.01
N TYR A 143 -2.72 -9.74 -6.80
CA TYR A 143 -3.67 -10.85 -6.60
C TYR A 143 -3.50 -11.47 -5.21
N ASP A 144 -2.26 -11.77 -4.78
CA ASP A 144 -1.98 -12.36 -3.46
C ASP A 144 -2.45 -11.45 -2.32
N LEU A 145 -2.26 -10.13 -2.46
CA LEU A 145 -2.76 -9.18 -1.48
C LEU A 145 -4.30 -9.12 -1.45
N ILE A 146 -4.97 -9.21 -2.61
CA ILE A 146 -6.44 -9.28 -2.69
C ILE A 146 -6.96 -10.52 -1.94
N GLU A 147 -6.37 -11.69 -2.21
CA GLU A 147 -6.76 -12.94 -1.55
C GLU A 147 -6.51 -12.86 -0.03
N TRP A 148 -5.36 -12.35 0.37
CA TRP A 148 -5.05 -12.12 1.77
C TRP A 148 -6.08 -11.19 2.43
N ALA A 149 -6.40 -10.07 1.81
CA ALA A 149 -7.36 -9.09 2.34
C ALA A 149 -8.78 -9.66 2.44
N GLY A 150 -9.20 -10.44 1.45
CA GLY A 150 -10.52 -11.08 1.42
C GLY A 150 -10.72 -12.13 2.52
N THR A 151 -9.65 -12.77 2.97
CA THR A 151 -9.69 -13.85 3.98
C THR A 151 -9.45 -13.38 5.41
N GLN A 152 -9.21 -12.09 5.64
CA GLN A 152 -9.00 -11.58 6.98
C GLN A 152 -10.27 -11.66 7.83
N PRO A 153 -10.18 -11.96 9.15
CA PRO A 153 -11.35 -12.08 10.03
C PRO A 153 -12.25 -10.84 10.09
N TRP A 154 -11.68 -9.67 9.82
CA TRP A 154 -12.39 -8.38 9.79
C TRP A 154 -12.92 -8.02 8.39
N SER A 155 -12.62 -8.82 7.37
CA SER A 155 -13.08 -8.61 6.00
C SER A 155 -14.48 -9.20 5.77
N ASN A 156 -15.25 -8.54 4.92
CA ASN A 156 -16.52 -9.10 4.42
C ASN A 156 -16.33 -9.91 3.12
N GLY A 157 -15.09 -10.12 2.69
CA GLY A 157 -14.72 -10.88 1.49
C GLY A 157 -14.90 -10.14 0.16
N LYS A 158 -15.31 -8.87 0.17
CA LYS A 158 -15.48 -8.05 -1.05
C LYS A 158 -14.37 -7.02 -1.11
N VAL A 159 -13.36 -7.29 -1.91
CA VAL A 159 -12.17 -6.44 -2.06
C VAL A 159 -12.29 -5.57 -3.31
N GLY A 160 -11.91 -4.30 -3.19
CA GLY A 160 -11.88 -3.32 -4.27
C GLY A 160 -10.58 -2.52 -4.30
#